data_d0578b5bad4a05952fc5ffb04aaa0e59
#
_entry.id   d0578b5bad4a05952fc5ffb04aaa0e59
#
_cell.length_a   1.000
_cell.length_b   1.000
_cell.length_c   1.000
_cell.angle_alpha   90.00
_cell.angle_beta   90.00
_cell.angle_gamma   90.00
#
_symmetry.space_group_name_H-M   'P 1'
#
loop_
_entity.id
_entity.type
_entity.pdbx_description
1 polymer ?
#
loop_
_entity_poly.entity_id
_entity_poly.type
_entity_poly.pdbx_seq_one_letter_code
_entity_poly.pdbx_strand_id
1 'polypeptide(L)'
;MKELVTLIKHKEFAKAKRLLKKALQTEPDNVYLLTQMAGVLWNLGKDEEALTFAMKAKEIDSDYPLMLFTLGQILWSLEDNSASIEVWDKLLCADISSVADKGWGIKWAQSVMNDARFYKAMCLDSLDRMAEAKEEMEKHLACRRKGLESDFTLKEAKEFLLRLTYCTIPDSSSEDDDIGWVSPKRWNRINRMLAKKKSDEQALVSYLKRKSREFPREYYLKTLLTEHLADMKRYAESLRYAEEAYEQEPTDMLVAYDYANALCYNGKYDDAIKIVSIVIQTDVNIIAYGDHGEGLRWAKTLQRDAKEVLEVCRKEKNERGL
;
A
#
# COMPACT_ATOMS: atom_id res chain seq x y z
N MET A 1 -0.42 -28.79 -22.66
CA MET A 1 -1.31 -27.64 -22.34
C MET A 1 -2.19 -27.88 -21.10
N LYS A 2 -3.04 -28.90 -21.03
CA LYS A 2 -3.91 -29.14 -19.83
C LYS A 2 -3.10 -29.29 -18.53
N GLU A 3 -1.99 -30.02 -18.56
CA GLU A 3 -1.10 -30.19 -17.40
C GLU A 3 -0.53 -28.86 -16.92
N LEU A 4 -0.09 -27.98 -17.82
CA LEU A 4 0.43 -26.64 -17.46
C LEU A 4 -0.62 -25.81 -16.72
N VAL A 5 -1.83 -25.75 -17.25
CA VAL A 5 -2.95 -25.02 -16.61
C VAL A 5 -3.22 -25.57 -15.21
N THR A 6 -3.21 -26.90 -15.06
CA THR A 6 -3.41 -27.56 -13.76
C THR A 6 -2.30 -27.18 -12.77
N LEU A 7 -1.04 -27.21 -13.19
CA LEU A 7 0.11 -26.85 -12.34
C LEU A 7 0.04 -25.40 -11.89
N ILE A 8 -0.30 -24.46 -12.80
CA ILE A 8 -0.45 -23.04 -12.48
C ILE A 8 -1.62 -22.84 -11.49
N LYS A 9 -2.77 -23.46 -11.74
CA LYS A 9 -3.95 -23.40 -10.84
C LYS A 9 -3.63 -23.90 -9.42
N HIS A 10 -2.82 -24.94 -9.30
CA HIS A 10 -2.37 -25.49 -8.01
C HIS A 10 -1.13 -24.80 -7.43
N LYS A 11 -0.70 -23.66 -8.04
CA LYS A 11 0.49 -22.89 -7.63
C LYS A 11 1.81 -23.71 -7.61
N GLU A 12 1.88 -24.79 -8.41
CA GLU A 12 3.07 -25.61 -8.55
C GLU A 12 4.07 -25.01 -9.54
N PHE A 13 4.44 -23.74 -9.32
CA PHE A 13 5.19 -22.91 -10.26
C PHE A 13 6.56 -23.49 -10.64
N ALA A 14 7.24 -24.18 -9.72
CA ALA A 14 8.52 -24.81 -10.02
C ALA A 14 8.37 -25.96 -11.06
N LYS A 15 7.27 -26.73 -11.01
CA LYS A 15 6.97 -27.77 -12.00
C LYS A 15 6.53 -27.15 -13.32
N ALA A 16 5.67 -26.12 -13.27
CA ALA A 16 5.23 -25.38 -14.44
C ALA A 16 6.42 -24.78 -15.21
N LYS A 17 7.39 -24.16 -14.52
CA LYS A 17 8.64 -23.65 -15.13
C LYS A 17 9.39 -24.74 -15.89
N ARG A 18 9.54 -25.94 -15.32
CA ARG A 18 10.24 -27.05 -15.99
C ARG A 18 9.50 -27.51 -17.25
N LEU A 19 8.18 -27.60 -17.20
CA LEU A 19 7.36 -27.98 -18.35
C LEU A 19 7.45 -26.93 -19.46
N LEU A 20 7.33 -25.65 -19.11
CA LEU A 20 7.46 -24.53 -20.03
C LEU A 20 8.84 -24.45 -20.67
N LYS A 21 9.91 -24.71 -19.90
CA LYS A 21 11.26 -24.75 -20.47
C LYS A 21 11.41 -25.83 -21.55
N LYS A 22 10.80 -27.00 -21.39
CA LYS A 22 10.79 -28.05 -22.41
C LYS A 22 9.99 -27.64 -23.65
N ALA A 23 8.80 -27.07 -23.44
CA ALA A 23 7.94 -26.62 -24.54
C ALA A 23 8.61 -25.52 -25.38
N LEU A 24 9.27 -24.56 -24.75
CA LEU A 24 10.01 -23.49 -25.42
C LEU A 24 11.28 -23.96 -26.17
N GLN A 25 11.76 -25.17 -25.92
CA GLN A 25 12.82 -25.77 -26.76
C GLN A 25 12.31 -26.18 -28.14
N THR A 26 11.02 -26.55 -28.22
CA THR A 26 10.37 -26.94 -29.50
C THR A 26 9.70 -25.77 -30.17
N GLU A 27 9.19 -24.82 -29.42
CA GLU A 27 8.44 -23.66 -29.89
C GLU A 27 8.99 -22.37 -29.24
N PRO A 28 10.20 -21.92 -29.60
CA PRO A 28 10.90 -20.81 -28.92
C PRO A 28 10.20 -19.46 -29.04
N ASP A 29 9.40 -19.27 -30.07
CA ASP A 29 8.70 -18.01 -30.39
C ASP A 29 7.18 -18.11 -30.19
N ASN A 30 6.72 -19.12 -29.44
CA ASN A 30 5.31 -19.23 -29.08
C ASN A 30 4.96 -18.21 -28.00
N VAL A 31 4.19 -17.18 -28.40
CA VAL A 31 3.78 -16.04 -27.55
C VAL A 31 3.10 -16.50 -26.26
N TYR A 32 2.20 -17.48 -26.36
CA TYR A 32 1.51 -18.03 -25.19
C TYR A 32 2.49 -18.67 -24.20
N LEU A 33 3.42 -19.50 -24.68
CA LEU A 33 4.40 -20.18 -23.80
C LEU A 33 5.36 -19.18 -23.18
N LEU A 34 5.81 -18.16 -23.92
CA LEU A 34 6.65 -17.08 -23.41
C LEU A 34 5.91 -16.30 -22.32
N THR A 35 4.65 -15.95 -22.54
CA THR A 35 3.82 -15.24 -21.58
C THR A 35 3.59 -16.07 -20.31
N GLN A 36 3.29 -17.36 -20.46
CA GLN A 36 3.13 -18.26 -19.31
C GLN A 36 4.44 -18.42 -18.51
N MET A 37 5.60 -18.46 -19.20
CA MET A 37 6.91 -18.49 -18.53
C MET A 37 7.14 -17.19 -17.74
N ALA A 38 6.81 -16.04 -18.31
CA ALA A 38 6.89 -14.75 -17.62
C ALA A 38 6.01 -14.75 -16.35
N GLY A 39 4.74 -15.14 -16.45
CA GLY A 39 3.83 -15.20 -15.31
C GLY A 39 4.28 -16.19 -14.23
N VAL A 40 4.81 -17.35 -14.60
CA VAL A 40 5.37 -18.33 -13.65
C VAL A 40 6.62 -17.79 -12.96
N LEU A 41 7.50 -17.10 -13.68
CA LEU A 41 8.70 -16.49 -13.10
C LEU A 41 8.35 -15.35 -12.14
N TRP A 42 7.39 -14.51 -12.50
CA TRP A 42 6.86 -13.46 -11.62
C TRP A 42 6.31 -14.06 -10.31
N ASN A 43 5.48 -15.11 -10.40
CA ASN A 43 4.98 -15.80 -9.20
C ASN A 43 6.09 -16.48 -8.37
N LEU A 44 7.28 -16.71 -8.92
CA LEU A 44 8.46 -17.18 -8.21
C LEU A 44 9.33 -16.03 -7.66
N GLY A 45 8.92 -14.78 -7.79
CA GLY A 45 9.66 -13.59 -7.37
C GLY A 45 10.92 -13.30 -8.21
N LYS A 46 10.90 -13.70 -9.50
CA LYS A 46 12.01 -13.55 -10.44
C LYS A 46 11.68 -12.52 -11.52
N ASP A 47 11.43 -11.31 -11.08
CA ASP A 47 10.80 -10.25 -11.87
C ASP A 47 11.64 -9.84 -13.10
N GLU A 48 12.98 -9.75 -12.99
CA GLU A 48 13.85 -9.43 -14.12
C GLU A 48 13.90 -10.57 -15.16
N GLU A 49 13.93 -11.85 -14.69
CA GLU A 49 13.81 -12.98 -15.60
C GLU A 49 12.43 -12.98 -16.28
N ALA A 50 11.37 -12.68 -15.53
CA ALA A 50 10.00 -12.59 -16.05
C ALA A 50 9.85 -11.49 -17.11
N LEU A 51 10.43 -10.32 -16.87
CA LEU A 51 10.43 -9.20 -17.81
C LEU A 51 11.08 -9.60 -19.14
N THR A 52 12.19 -10.32 -19.10
CA THR A 52 12.89 -10.80 -20.33
C THR A 52 11.97 -11.65 -21.20
N PHE A 53 11.21 -12.57 -20.62
CA PHE A 53 10.26 -13.40 -21.36
C PHE A 53 9.02 -12.62 -21.85
N ALA A 54 8.51 -11.70 -21.03
CA ALA A 54 7.39 -10.85 -21.41
C ALA A 54 7.75 -9.91 -22.57
N MET A 55 8.96 -9.31 -22.56
CA MET A 55 9.45 -8.47 -23.65
C MET A 55 9.64 -9.27 -24.93
N LYS A 56 10.17 -10.48 -24.87
CA LYS A 56 10.26 -11.36 -26.04
C LYS A 56 8.87 -11.68 -26.61
N ALA A 57 7.87 -11.93 -25.77
CA ALA A 57 6.49 -12.15 -26.21
C ALA A 57 5.90 -10.89 -26.86
N LYS A 58 6.18 -9.70 -26.31
CA LYS A 58 5.76 -8.38 -26.85
C LYS A 58 6.34 -8.09 -28.22
N GLU A 59 7.59 -8.49 -28.49
CA GLU A 59 8.22 -8.33 -29.80
C GLU A 59 7.51 -9.15 -30.90
N ILE A 60 6.92 -10.28 -30.54
CA ILE A 60 6.24 -11.19 -31.47
C ILE A 60 4.77 -10.76 -31.69
N ASP A 61 4.02 -10.50 -30.64
CA ASP A 61 2.64 -9.97 -30.69
C ASP A 61 2.46 -8.91 -29.58
N SER A 62 2.60 -7.65 -29.98
CA SER A 62 2.51 -6.51 -29.06
C SER A 62 1.10 -6.26 -28.50
N ASP A 63 0.08 -6.89 -29.09
CA ASP A 63 -1.34 -6.71 -28.75
C ASP A 63 -1.94 -7.98 -28.12
N TYR A 64 -1.11 -8.97 -27.77
CA TYR A 64 -1.60 -10.19 -27.12
C TYR A 64 -2.08 -9.90 -25.70
N PRO A 65 -3.38 -10.04 -25.40
CA PRO A 65 -3.97 -9.53 -24.15
C PRO A 65 -3.36 -10.14 -22.89
N LEU A 66 -3.10 -11.45 -22.90
CA LEU A 66 -2.48 -12.12 -21.74
C LEU A 66 -1.05 -11.62 -21.49
N MET A 67 -0.30 -11.33 -22.57
CA MET A 67 1.05 -10.75 -22.45
C MET A 67 0.96 -9.33 -21.88
N LEU A 68 0.04 -8.49 -22.36
CA LEU A 68 -0.16 -7.15 -21.80
C LEU A 68 -0.50 -7.22 -20.31
N PHE A 69 -1.43 -8.12 -19.91
CA PHE A 69 -1.79 -8.29 -18.51
C PHE A 69 -0.57 -8.73 -17.67
N THR A 70 0.17 -9.74 -18.10
CA THR A 70 1.35 -10.26 -17.40
C THR A 70 2.49 -9.22 -17.34
N LEU A 71 2.74 -8.51 -18.43
CA LEU A 71 3.77 -7.46 -18.49
C LEU A 71 3.46 -6.30 -17.55
N GLY A 72 2.19 -5.86 -17.49
CA GLY A 72 1.77 -4.81 -16.56
C GLY A 72 2.00 -5.22 -15.11
N GLN A 73 1.68 -6.47 -14.72
CA GLN A 73 1.95 -6.99 -13.37
C GLN A 73 3.45 -7.03 -13.05
N ILE A 74 4.29 -7.43 -14.00
CA ILE A 74 5.76 -7.49 -13.85
C ILE A 74 6.34 -6.08 -13.67
N LEU A 75 5.92 -5.13 -14.51
CA LEU A 75 6.38 -3.74 -14.42
C LEU A 75 5.96 -3.09 -13.09
N TRP A 76 4.73 -3.34 -12.64
CA TRP A 76 4.28 -2.91 -11.33
C TRP A 76 5.13 -3.50 -10.19
N SER A 77 5.45 -4.80 -10.25
CA SER A 77 6.33 -5.46 -9.26
C SER A 77 7.76 -4.90 -9.25
N LEU A 78 8.23 -4.43 -10.40
CA LEU A 78 9.52 -3.74 -10.57
C LEU A 78 9.47 -2.24 -10.23
N GLU A 79 8.31 -1.75 -9.76
CA GLU A 79 8.06 -0.34 -9.42
C GLU A 79 8.17 0.62 -10.63
N ASP A 80 8.17 0.11 -11.86
CA ASP A 80 8.05 0.93 -13.07
C ASP A 80 6.56 1.23 -13.34
N ASN A 81 5.99 2.04 -12.43
CA ASN A 81 4.57 2.38 -12.46
C ASN A 81 4.17 3.11 -13.74
N SER A 82 5.05 3.95 -14.31
CA SER A 82 4.76 4.68 -15.55
C SER A 82 4.63 3.74 -16.74
N ALA A 83 5.61 2.85 -16.94
CA ALA A 83 5.52 1.86 -18.02
C ALA A 83 4.38 0.86 -17.80
N SER A 84 4.07 0.52 -16.55
CA SER A 84 2.94 -0.33 -16.18
C SER A 84 1.62 0.30 -16.60
N ILE A 85 1.40 1.60 -16.33
CA ILE A 85 0.20 2.34 -16.77
C ILE A 85 0.05 2.33 -18.28
N GLU A 86 1.12 2.57 -19.05
CA GLU A 86 1.08 2.52 -20.52
C GLU A 86 0.59 1.15 -21.04
N VAL A 87 1.05 0.07 -20.40
CA VAL A 87 0.64 -1.29 -20.75
C VAL A 87 -0.83 -1.53 -20.37
N TRP A 88 -1.28 -1.06 -19.21
CA TRP A 88 -2.69 -1.15 -18.81
C TRP A 88 -3.59 -0.34 -19.74
N ASP A 89 -3.18 0.87 -20.12
CA ASP A 89 -3.94 1.70 -21.05
C ASP A 89 -4.10 1.01 -22.42
N LYS A 90 -3.05 0.39 -22.92
CA LYS A 90 -3.12 -0.37 -24.16
C LYS A 90 -4.13 -1.53 -24.08
N LEU A 91 -4.15 -2.27 -22.98
CA LEU A 91 -5.11 -3.35 -22.74
C LEU A 91 -6.54 -2.81 -22.61
N LEU A 92 -6.71 -1.70 -21.88
CA LEU A 92 -8.02 -1.12 -21.58
C LEU A 92 -8.64 -0.39 -22.78
N CYS A 93 -7.83 0.10 -23.74
CA CYS A 93 -8.27 0.69 -24.99
C CYS A 93 -8.65 -0.35 -26.05
N ALA A 94 -8.29 -1.61 -25.86
CA ALA A 94 -8.62 -2.66 -26.82
C ALA A 94 -10.13 -2.98 -26.79
N ASP A 95 -10.68 -3.34 -27.97
CA ASP A 95 -12.06 -3.82 -28.03
C ASP A 95 -12.20 -5.16 -27.29
N ILE A 96 -13.23 -5.26 -26.44
CA ILE A 96 -13.44 -6.42 -25.59
C ILE A 96 -13.66 -7.72 -26.35
N SER A 97 -14.27 -7.64 -27.56
CA SER A 97 -14.44 -8.82 -28.41
C SER A 97 -13.09 -9.30 -28.95
N SER A 98 -12.21 -8.37 -29.33
CA SER A 98 -10.85 -8.69 -29.76
C SER A 98 -10.03 -9.32 -28.63
N VAL A 99 -10.16 -8.80 -27.40
CA VAL A 99 -9.52 -9.40 -26.23
C VAL A 99 -10.07 -10.81 -25.94
N ALA A 100 -11.37 -10.98 -26.10
CA ALA A 100 -12.05 -12.28 -25.89
C ALA A 100 -11.61 -13.34 -26.91
N ASP A 101 -11.50 -12.96 -28.18
CA ASP A 101 -11.13 -13.84 -29.30
C ASP A 101 -9.66 -14.31 -29.20
N LYS A 102 -8.76 -13.43 -28.75
CA LYS A 102 -7.35 -13.75 -28.51
C LYS A 102 -7.12 -14.47 -27.14
N GLY A 103 -8.13 -14.53 -26.29
CA GLY A 103 -8.03 -15.10 -24.93
C GLY A 103 -8.96 -16.31 -24.72
N TRP A 104 -9.65 -16.32 -23.58
CA TRP A 104 -10.55 -17.40 -23.16
C TRP A 104 -12.03 -16.97 -23.14
N GLY A 105 -12.42 -16.13 -24.09
CA GLY A 105 -13.79 -15.67 -24.26
C GLY A 105 -14.15 -14.45 -23.40
N ILE A 106 -15.41 -13.99 -23.58
CA ILE A 106 -15.86 -12.70 -23.08
C ILE A 106 -15.79 -12.53 -21.56
N LYS A 107 -16.06 -13.58 -20.78
CA LYS A 107 -15.99 -13.52 -19.31
C LYS A 107 -14.55 -13.30 -18.84
N TRP A 108 -13.60 -14.00 -19.46
CA TRP A 108 -12.19 -13.81 -19.16
C TRP A 108 -11.74 -12.39 -19.54
N ALA A 109 -12.10 -11.91 -20.74
CA ALA A 109 -11.77 -10.55 -21.16
C ALA A 109 -12.31 -9.49 -20.18
N GLN A 110 -13.56 -9.66 -19.73
CA GLN A 110 -14.17 -8.79 -18.73
C GLN A 110 -13.40 -8.81 -17.41
N SER A 111 -12.99 -10.00 -16.92
CA SER A 111 -12.20 -10.15 -15.69
C SER A 111 -10.84 -9.47 -15.80
N VAL A 112 -10.08 -9.80 -16.84
CA VAL A 112 -8.72 -9.30 -17.06
C VAL A 112 -8.71 -7.77 -17.24
N MET A 113 -9.61 -7.23 -18.05
CA MET A 113 -9.72 -5.77 -18.23
C MET A 113 -10.17 -5.07 -16.96
N ASN A 114 -11.02 -5.71 -16.15
CA ASN A 114 -11.45 -5.13 -14.90
C ASN A 114 -10.33 -5.14 -13.84
N ASP A 115 -9.55 -6.22 -13.76
CA ASP A 115 -8.41 -6.29 -12.85
C ASP A 115 -7.27 -5.36 -13.29
N ALA A 116 -7.09 -5.15 -14.60
CA ALA A 116 -6.17 -4.15 -15.14
C ALA A 116 -6.47 -2.74 -14.63
N ARG A 117 -7.76 -2.36 -14.44
CA ARG A 117 -8.14 -1.07 -13.81
C ARG A 117 -7.66 -0.96 -12.38
N PHE A 118 -7.78 -2.04 -11.61
CA PHE A 118 -7.31 -2.05 -10.23
C PHE A 118 -5.78 -1.89 -10.15
N TYR A 119 -5.03 -2.67 -10.93
CA TYR A 119 -3.57 -2.52 -11.01
C TYR A 119 -3.15 -1.12 -11.48
N LYS A 120 -3.84 -0.58 -12.51
CA LYS A 120 -3.60 0.79 -12.97
C LYS A 120 -3.85 1.81 -11.86
N ALA A 121 -4.92 1.64 -11.08
CA ALA A 121 -5.20 2.52 -9.95
C ALA A 121 -4.10 2.44 -8.88
N MET A 122 -3.55 1.24 -8.61
CA MET A 122 -2.40 1.10 -7.69
C MET A 122 -1.15 1.81 -8.22
N CYS A 123 -0.88 1.74 -9.52
CA CYS A 123 0.24 2.46 -10.13
C CYS A 123 0.04 3.98 -10.06
N LEU A 124 -1.18 4.46 -10.35
CA LEU A 124 -1.53 5.88 -10.28
C LEU A 124 -1.40 6.43 -8.85
N ASP A 125 -1.87 5.67 -7.87
CA ASP A 125 -1.72 5.98 -6.45
C ASP A 125 -0.23 6.07 -6.03
N SER A 126 0.59 5.14 -6.49
CA SER A 126 2.05 5.17 -6.24
C SER A 126 2.77 6.36 -6.92
N LEU A 127 2.12 7.04 -7.86
CA LEU A 127 2.60 8.24 -8.54
C LEU A 127 1.87 9.51 -8.07
N ASP A 128 1.19 9.47 -6.91
CA ASP A 128 0.40 10.57 -6.32
C ASP A 128 -0.72 11.11 -7.24
N ARG A 129 -1.12 10.34 -8.27
CA ARG A 129 -2.22 10.67 -9.19
C ARG A 129 -3.56 10.17 -8.65
N MET A 130 -3.89 10.54 -7.42
CA MET A 130 -5.02 10.00 -6.64
C MET A 130 -6.38 10.19 -7.30
N ALA A 131 -6.61 11.34 -7.96
CA ALA A 131 -7.87 11.60 -8.63
C ALA A 131 -8.13 10.60 -9.77
N GLU A 132 -7.09 10.28 -10.56
CA GLU A 132 -7.16 9.31 -11.64
C GLU A 132 -7.26 7.88 -11.10
N ALA A 133 -6.52 7.58 -10.02
CA ALA A 133 -6.63 6.29 -9.32
C ALA A 133 -8.07 6.03 -8.83
N LYS A 134 -8.70 7.05 -8.25
CA LYS A 134 -10.09 7.01 -7.79
C LYS A 134 -11.05 6.72 -8.95
N GLU A 135 -10.89 7.42 -10.08
CA GLU A 135 -11.72 7.22 -11.28
C GLU A 135 -11.60 5.77 -11.81
N GLU A 136 -10.39 5.21 -11.87
CA GLU A 136 -10.20 3.82 -12.29
C GLU A 136 -10.80 2.82 -11.29
N MET A 137 -10.74 3.10 -9.99
CA MET A 137 -11.39 2.27 -8.96
C MET A 137 -12.91 2.33 -9.01
N GLU A 138 -13.49 3.49 -9.30
CA GLU A 138 -14.93 3.63 -9.52
C GLU A 138 -15.39 2.80 -10.73
N LYS A 139 -14.63 2.87 -11.84
CA LYS A 139 -14.86 2.03 -13.03
C LYS A 139 -14.71 0.54 -12.72
N HIS A 140 -13.68 0.15 -11.94
CA HIS A 140 -13.48 -1.23 -11.51
C HIS A 140 -14.70 -1.75 -10.73
N LEU A 141 -15.18 -1.00 -9.75
CA LEU A 141 -16.34 -1.39 -8.94
C LEU A 141 -17.65 -1.43 -9.76
N ALA A 142 -17.83 -0.48 -10.69
CA ALA A 142 -19.00 -0.47 -11.60
C ALA A 142 -19.03 -1.69 -12.53
N CYS A 143 -17.86 -2.22 -12.91
CA CYS A 143 -17.73 -3.41 -13.76
C CYS A 143 -17.80 -4.74 -12.99
N ARG A 144 -17.73 -4.71 -11.63
CA ARG A 144 -17.84 -5.92 -10.80
C ARG A 144 -19.21 -6.57 -10.93
N ARG A 145 -19.25 -7.80 -11.41
CA ARG A 145 -20.47 -8.58 -11.57
C ARG A 145 -20.33 -9.95 -10.90
N LYS A 146 -21.44 -10.49 -10.40
CA LYS A 146 -21.48 -11.85 -9.86
C LYS A 146 -21.06 -12.87 -10.93
N GLY A 147 -20.07 -13.70 -10.62
CA GLY A 147 -19.56 -14.75 -11.51
C GLY A 147 -18.41 -14.33 -12.43
N LEU A 148 -17.88 -13.10 -12.30
CA LEU A 148 -16.58 -12.74 -12.85
C LEU A 148 -15.50 -13.03 -11.80
N GLU A 149 -14.47 -13.76 -12.19
CA GLU A 149 -13.26 -13.95 -11.39
C GLU A 149 -12.47 -12.66 -11.31
N SER A 150 -11.75 -12.44 -10.24
CA SER A 150 -10.86 -11.29 -10.05
C SER A 150 -9.79 -11.65 -9.06
N ASP A 151 -8.60 -11.10 -9.25
CA ASP A 151 -7.47 -11.22 -8.33
C ASP A 151 -7.74 -10.52 -6.99
N PHE A 152 -8.70 -9.58 -6.97
CA PHE A 152 -9.05 -8.74 -5.82
C PHE A 152 -10.43 -9.06 -5.28
N THR A 153 -10.60 -9.03 -3.97
CA THR A 153 -11.92 -9.15 -3.34
C THR A 153 -12.69 -7.84 -3.46
N LEU A 154 -14.03 -7.92 -3.38
CA LEU A 154 -14.88 -6.73 -3.35
C LEU A 154 -14.60 -5.84 -2.13
N LYS A 155 -14.14 -6.46 -1.03
CA LYS A 155 -13.77 -5.75 0.20
C LYS A 155 -12.52 -4.91 -0.05
N GLU A 156 -11.45 -5.50 -0.57
CA GLU A 156 -10.21 -4.80 -0.92
C GLU A 156 -10.47 -3.64 -1.89
N ALA A 157 -11.29 -3.87 -2.93
CA ALA A 157 -11.62 -2.83 -3.89
C ALA A 157 -12.36 -1.63 -3.26
N LYS A 158 -13.30 -1.90 -2.34
CA LYS A 158 -14.02 -0.84 -1.62
C LYS A 158 -13.13 -0.10 -0.62
N GLU A 159 -12.28 -0.81 0.10
CA GLU A 159 -11.33 -0.22 1.04
C GLU A 159 -10.32 0.67 0.31
N PHE A 160 -9.82 0.23 -0.84
CA PHE A 160 -8.95 1.04 -1.66
C PHE A 160 -9.64 2.32 -2.19
N LEU A 161 -10.88 2.23 -2.70
CA LEU A 161 -11.63 3.41 -3.13
C LEU A 161 -11.90 4.38 -1.96
N LEU A 162 -12.22 3.86 -0.78
CA LEU A 162 -12.40 4.69 0.42
C LEU A 162 -11.12 5.43 0.77
N ARG A 163 -9.97 4.74 0.79
CA ARG A 163 -8.67 5.36 1.02
C ARG A 163 -8.42 6.49 0.02
N LEU A 164 -8.54 6.24 -1.27
CA LEU A 164 -8.39 7.27 -2.30
C LEU A 164 -9.36 8.44 -2.15
N THR A 165 -10.54 8.22 -1.57
CA THR A 165 -11.55 9.27 -1.38
C THR A 165 -11.20 10.19 -0.19
N TYR A 166 -10.62 9.65 0.86
CA TYR A 166 -10.29 10.41 2.07
C TYR A 166 -8.87 10.98 2.06
N CYS A 167 -7.93 10.38 1.31
CA CYS A 167 -6.58 10.92 1.10
C CYS A 167 -6.54 12.08 0.08
N THR A 168 -7.62 12.39 -0.63
CA THR A 168 -7.71 13.54 -1.55
C THR A 168 -7.97 14.87 -0.85
N ILE A 169 -7.56 15.05 0.40
CA ILE A 169 -7.41 16.38 0.97
C ILE A 169 -6.21 17.00 0.27
N PRO A 170 -6.32 18.17 -0.39
CA PRO A 170 -5.23 18.71 -1.16
C PRO A 170 -4.03 18.97 -0.24
N ASP A 171 -3.00 18.21 -0.42
CA ASP A 171 -1.69 18.59 0.12
C ASP A 171 -1.23 19.81 -0.65
N SER A 172 -1.13 20.95 0.03
CA SER A 172 -0.66 22.21 -0.52
C SER A 172 0.88 22.28 -0.57
N SER A 173 1.55 21.14 -0.77
CA SER A 173 3.00 21.10 -0.90
C SER A 173 3.43 20.99 -2.35
N SER A 174 4.17 21.97 -2.78
CA SER A 174 4.81 22.14 -4.09
C SER A 174 5.83 21.03 -4.40
N GLU A 175 5.96 20.69 -5.70
CA GLU A 175 6.83 19.66 -6.31
C GLU A 175 8.35 19.78 -6.06
N ASP A 176 8.83 20.56 -5.10
CA ASP A 176 10.25 20.93 -5.05
C ASP A 176 11.08 20.33 -3.90
N ASP A 177 10.56 19.40 -3.09
CA ASP A 177 11.31 19.02 -1.89
C ASP A 177 11.26 17.54 -1.49
N ASP A 178 11.94 16.69 -2.26
CA ASP A 178 12.31 15.31 -1.86
C ASP A 178 13.40 15.29 -0.74
N ILE A 179 13.80 16.47 -0.28
CA ILE A 179 14.81 16.64 0.77
C ILE A 179 14.15 16.52 2.15
N GLY A 180 14.36 15.38 2.79
CA GLY A 180 13.95 15.16 4.18
C GLY A 180 12.86 14.13 4.40
N TRP A 181 12.31 13.54 3.34
CA TRP A 181 11.36 12.41 3.38
C TRP A 181 12.04 11.06 3.19
N VAL A 182 11.41 10.00 3.70
CA VAL A 182 11.88 8.62 3.54
C VAL A 182 11.22 8.00 2.33
N SER A 183 11.98 7.67 1.30
CA SER A 183 11.45 6.94 0.14
C SER A 183 10.96 5.52 0.51
N PRO A 184 10.01 4.91 -0.22
CA PRO A 184 9.52 3.56 0.05
C PRO A 184 10.62 2.50 0.17
N LYS A 185 11.67 2.57 -0.66
CA LYS A 185 12.85 1.68 -0.56
C LYS A 185 13.61 1.83 0.76
N ARG A 186 13.72 3.07 1.25
CA ARG A 186 14.35 3.36 2.55
C ARG A 186 13.47 2.91 3.70
N TRP A 187 12.12 3.06 3.60
CA TRP A 187 11.18 2.52 4.58
C TRP A 187 11.29 1.01 4.72
N ASN A 188 11.36 0.26 3.63
CA ASN A 188 11.58 -1.19 3.67
C ASN A 188 12.88 -1.57 4.41
N ARG A 189 13.94 -0.75 4.30
CA ARG A 189 15.19 -0.95 5.04
C ARG A 189 15.04 -0.58 6.52
N ILE A 190 14.35 0.52 6.81
CA ILE A 190 14.05 0.95 8.18
C ILE A 190 13.25 -0.14 8.89
N ASN A 191 12.14 -0.61 8.32
CA ASN A 191 11.29 -1.65 8.89
C ASN A 191 12.05 -2.95 9.16
N ARG A 192 12.94 -3.39 8.25
CA ARG A 192 13.83 -4.54 8.52
C ARG A 192 14.77 -4.32 9.69
N MET A 193 15.27 -3.11 9.89
CA MET A 193 16.13 -2.76 11.02
C MET A 193 15.34 -2.64 12.32
N LEU A 194 14.12 -2.11 12.29
CA LEU A 194 13.21 -2.10 13.44
C LEU A 194 12.92 -3.52 13.92
N ALA A 195 12.56 -4.42 13.01
CA ALA A 195 12.30 -5.82 13.33
C ALA A 195 13.53 -6.52 13.95
N LYS A 196 14.75 -6.23 13.47
CA LYS A 196 15.99 -6.78 14.04
C LYS A 196 16.33 -6.26 15.43
N LYS A 197 15.91 -5.04 15.75
CA LYS A 197 16.22 -4.36 17.02
C LYS A 197 15.09 -4.45 18.04
N LYS A 198 14.00 -5.12 17.71
CA LYS A 198 12.80 -5.23 18.55
C LYS A 198 13.08 -5.72 19.98
N SER A 199 14.17 -6.48 20.19
CA SER A 199 14.59 -6.97 21.50
C SER A 199 15.53 -6.03 22.27
N ASP A 200 15.96 -4.92 21.66
CA ASP A 200 16.87 -3.93 22.24
C ASP A 200 16.31 -2.52 22.01
N GLU A 201 15.43 -2.09 22.91
CA GLU A 201 14.73 -0.80 22.82
C GLU A 201 15.69 0.39 22.80
N GLN A 202 16.81 0.33 23.54
CA GLN A 202 17.79 1.42 23.55
C GLN A 202 18.50 1.54 22.20
N ALA A 203 18.85 0.42 21.55
CA ALA A 203 19.44 0.42 20.22
C ALA A 203 18.41 0.87 19.16
N LEU A 204 17.12 0.53 19.37
CA LEU A 204 16.02 0.94 18.51
C LEU A 204 15.80 2.45 18.57
N VAL A 205 15.66 3.01 19.78
CA VAL A 205 15.52 4.47 19.98
C VAL A 205 16.73 5.23 19.42
N SER A 206 17.95 4.74 19.63
CA SER A 206 19.15 5.36 19.07
C SER A 206 19.16 5.36 17.53
N TYR A 207 18.67 4.27 16.93
CA TYR A 207 18.53 4.17 15.48
C TYR A 207 17.48 5.13 14.94
N LEU A 208 16.29 5.18 15.55
CA LEU A 208 15.20 6.08 15.16
C LEU A 208 15.59 7.54 15.30
N LYS A 209 16.28 7.95 16.39
CA LYS A 209 16.81 9.31 16.57
C LYS A 209 17.78 9.73 15.45
N ARG A 210 18.64 8.79 15.02
CA ARG A 210 19.53 9.05 13.89
C ARG A 210 18.74 9.25 12.61
N LYS A 211 17.71 8.39 12.37
CA LYS A 211 16.88 8.47 11.17
C LYS A 211 15.99 9.71 11.16
N SER A 212 15.42 10.11 12.28
CA SER A 212 14.64 11.35 12.39
C SER A 212 15.48 12.61 12.12
N ARG A 213 16.80 12.61 12.40
CA ARG A 213 17.72 13.69 12.00
C ARG A 213 18.08 13.63 10.52
N GLU A 214 18.21 12.45 9.95
CA GLU A 214 18.50 12.23 8.53
C GLU A 214 17.30 12.63 7.65
N PHE A 215 16.08 12.42 8.15
CA PHE A 215 14.81 12.69 7.48
C PHE A 215 13.93 13.59 8.37
N PRO A 216 14.22 14.88 8.49
CA PRO A 216 13.54 15.77 9.45
C PRO A 216 12.07 16.03 9.15
N ARG A 217 11.64 15.89 7.89
CA ARG A 217 10.23 16.02 7.47
C ARG A 217 9.41 14.78 7.70
N GLU A 218 10.05 13.62 7.89
CA GLU A 218 9.37 12.33 8.12
C GLU A 218 8.85 12.26 9.57
N TYR A 219 7.67 12.80 9.79
CA TYR A 219 7.06 12.88 11.11
C TYR A 219 6.77 11.50 11.72
N TYR A 220 6.51 10.48 10.90
CA TYR A 220 6.24 9.13 11.38
C TYR A 220 7.43 8.49 12.12
N LEU A 221 8.67 8.89 11.81
CA LEU A 221 9.82 8.49 12.61
C LEU A 221 9.79 9.07 14.03
N LYS A 222 9.20 10.25 14.20
CA LYS A 222 9.02 10.89 15.51
C LYS A 222 7.86 10.25 16.27
N THR A 223 6.79 9.85 15.56
CA THR A 223 5.67 9.06 16.12
C THR A 223 6.17 7.74 16.69
N LEU A 224 6.98 6.98 15.95
CA LEU A 224 7.63 5.78 16.46
C LEU A 224 8.55 6.05 17.67
N LEU A 225 9.27 7.16 17.68
CA LEU A 225 10.07 7.57 18.84
C LEU A 225 9.22 7.87 20.06
N THR A 226 8.06 8.50 19.88
CA THR A 226 7.11 8.82 20.94
C THR A 226 6.66 7.56 21.64
N GLU A 227 6.23 6.54 20.93
CA GLU A 227 5.79 5.25 21.44
C GLU A 227 6.91 4.56 22.24
N HIS A 228 8.06 4.31 21.60
CA HIS A 228 9.17 3.60 22.27
C HIS A 228 9.75 4.34 23.46
N LEU A 229 9.78 5.66 23.45
CA LEU A 229 10.22 6.46 24.61
C LEU A 229 9.22 6.40 25.76
N ALA A 230 7.92 6.36 25.47
CA ALA A 230 6.87 6.19 26.47
C ALA A 230 6.96 4.81 27.14
N ASP A 231 7.18 3.74 26.38
CA ASP A 231 7.40 2.38 26.88
C ASP A 231 8.62 2.31 27.83
N MET A 232 9.67 3.05 27.50
CA MET A 232 10.86 3.22 28.36
C MET A 232 10.63 4.19 29.54
N LYS A 233 9.41 4.71 29.74
CA LYS A 233 9.06 5.72 30.76
C LYS A 233 9.85 7.04 30.66
N ARG A 234 10.36 7.35 29.48
CA ARG A 234 11.07 8.59 29.18
C ARG A 234 10.09 9.66 28.72
N TYR A 235 9.08 9.94 29.56
CA TYR A 235 7.88 10.70 29.18
C TYR A 235 8.17 12.12 28.69
N ALA A 236 9.09 12.84 29.32
CA ALA A 236 9.45 14.20 28.89
C ALA A 236 10.09 14.23 27.49
N GLU A 237 10.87 13.22 27.16
CA GLU A 237 11.48 13.11 25.84
C GLU A 237 10.48 12.63 24.78
N SER A 238 9.61 11.69 25.15
CA SER A 238 8.46 11.25 24.34
C SER A 238 7.59 12.45 23.95
N LEU A 239 7.23 13.32 24.91
CA LEU A 239 6.42 14.50 24.65
C LEU A 239 7.07 15.45 23.62
N ARG A 240 8.37 15.66 23.68
CA ARG A 240 9.04 16.51 22.72
C ARG A 240 8.91 16.00 21.28
N TYR A 241 9.12 14.68 21.06
CA TYR A 241 8.96 14.10 19.73
C TYR A 241 7.51 14.05 19.26
N ALA A 242 6.56 13.82 20.18
CA ALA A 242 5.14 13.86 19.90
C ALA A 242 4.69 15.27 19.47
N GLU A 243 5.17 16.31 20.16
CA GLU A 243 4.90 17.70 19.82
C GLU A 243 5.46 18.07 18.44
N GLU A 244 6.73 17.73 18.17
CA GLU A 244 7.35 17.91 16.86
C GLU A 244 6.64 17.17 15.73
N ALA A 245 6.08 15.95 15.98
CA ALA A 245 5.32 15.20 14.99
C ALA A 245 3.95 15.86 14.75
N TYR A 246 3.25 16.27 15.81
CA TYR A 246 1.94 16.91 15.72
C TYR A 246 2.00 18.30 15.07
N GLU A 247 3.06 19.07 15.30
CA GLU A 247 3.28 20.33 14.60
C GLU A 247 3.47 20.16 13.09
N GLN A 248 4.05 19.04 12.67
CA GLN A 248 4.25 18.71 11.25
C GLN A 248 2.99 18.18 10.59
N GLU A 249 2.25 17.30 11.26
CA GLU A 249 1.05 16.68 10.70
C GLU A 249 -0.08 16.57 11.74
N PRO A 250 -0.79 17.69 12.00
CA PRO A 250 -1.88 17.72 12.99
C PRO A 250 -3.17 17.02 12.52
N THR A 251 -3.26 16.66 11.24
CA THR A 251 -4.43 16.00 10.64
C THR A 251 -4.34 14.48 10.71
N ASP A 252 -3.16 13.93 10.97
CA ASP A 252 -2.98 12.49 11.21
C ASP A 252 -3.48 12.10 12.61
N MET A 253 -4.50 11.27 12.66
CA MET A 253 -5.15 10.90 13.93
C MET A 253 -4.31 9.95 14.79
N LEU A 254 -3.35 9.22 14.23
CA LEU A 254 -2.38 8.45 15.01
C LEU A 254 -1.41 9.40 15.73
N VAL A 255 -0.89 10.39 15.01
CA VAL A 255 -0.01 11.43 15.57
C VAL A 255 -0.73 12.21 16.69
N ALA A 256 -1.98 12.62 16.44
CA ALA A 256 -2.80 13.31 17.43
C ALA A 256 -3.04 12.45 18.69
N TYR A 257 -3.32 11.16 18.52
CA TYR A 257 -3.49 10.20 19.62
C TYR A 257 -2.21 10.05 20.45
N ASP A 258 -1.05 9.87 19.80
CA ASP A 258 0.24 9.71 20.49
C ASP A 258 0.64 10.99 21.22
N TYR A 259 0.35 12.16 20.64
CA TYR A 259 0.58 13.45 21.28
C TYR A 259 -0.31 13.60 22.55
N ALA A 260 -1.58 13.24 22.46
CA ALA A 260 -2.49 13.28 23.61
C ALA A 260 -2.01 12.33 24.73
N ASN A 261 -1.53 11.14 24.40
CA ASN A 261 -0.93 10.21 25.37
C ASN A 261 0.31 10.81 26.04
N ALA A 262 1.21 11.38 25.23
CA ALA A 262 2.43 11.99 25.75
C ALA A 262 2.13 13.18 26.68
N LEU A 263 1.13 14.00 26.34
CA LEU A 263 0.63 15.08 27.22
C LEU A 263 0.09 14.52 28.55
N CYS A 264 -0.73 13.46 28.49
CA CYS A 264 -1.31 12.79 29.65
C CYS A 264 -0.22 12.26 30.60
N TYR A 265 0.78 11.54 30.08
CA TYR A 265 1.91 11.02 30.88
C TYR A 265 2.76 12.14 31.53
N ASN A 266 2.74 13.34 30.96
CA ASN A 266 3.43 14.50 31.50
C ASN A 266 2.54 15.41 32.39
N GLY A 267 1.32 14.98 32.70
CA GLY A 267 0.39 15.71 33.57
C GLY A 267 -0.25 16.95 32.94
N LYS A 268 -0.14 17.13 31.61
CA LYS A 268 -0.75 18.21 30.84
C LYS A 268 -2.18 17.82 30.42
N TYR A 269 -3.04 17.56 31.42
CA TYR A 269 -4.34 16.91 31.19
C TYR A 269 -5.31 17.73 30.34
N ASP A 270 -5.34 19.07 30.49
CA ASP A 270 -6.24 19.95 29.72
C ASP A 270 -5.92 19.90 28.23
N ASP A 271 -4.66 19.93 27.88
CA ASP A 271 -4.22 19.86 26.49
C ASP A 271 -4.43 18.45 25.93
N ALA A 272 -4.13 17.41 26.72
CA ALA A 272 -4.44 16.04 26.34
C ALA A 272 -5.93 15.82 26.03
N ILE A 273 -6.83 16.35 26.88
CA ILE A 273 -8.29 16.28 26.68
C ILE A 273 -8.72 16.97 25.39
N LYS A 274 -8.14 18.12 25.06
CA LYS A 274 -8.43 18.84 23.80
C LYS A 274 -8.06 17.99 22.59
N ILE A 275 -6.82 17.51 22.56
CA ILE A 275 -6.29 16.76 21.40
C ILE A 275 -7.00 15.41 21.24
N VAL A 276 -7.15 14.62 22.32
CA VAL A 276 -7.82 13.33 22.22
C VAL A 276 -9.29 13.43 21.81
N SER A 277 -9.95 14.56 22.17
CA SER A 277 -11.33 14.82 21.75
C SER A 277 -11.45 14.98 20.21
N ILE A 278 -10.43 15.50 19.55
CA ILE A 278 -10.38 15.58 18.08
C ILE A 278 -10.40 14.16 17.50
N VAL A 279 -9.55 13.26 18.01
CA VAL A 279 -9.48 11.87 17.53
C VAL A 279 -10.84 11.16 17.70
N ILE A 280 -11.51 11.37 18.86
CA ILE A 280 -12.80 10.74 19.17
C ILE A 280 -13.92 11.26 18.24
N GLN A 281 -13.89 12.54 17.88
CA GLN A 281 -14.92 13.20 17.06
C GLN A 281 -14.70 13.04 15.56
N THR A 282 -13.50 12.66 15.13
CA THR A 282 -13.19 12.46 13.72
C THR A 282 -13.95 11.25 13.16
N ASP A 283 -14.47 11.38 11.93
CA ASP A 283 -15.13 10.25 11.25
C ASP A 283 -14.20 9.04 11.16
N VAL A 284 -14.74 7.87 11.53
CA VAL A 284 -13.96 6.64 11.58
C VAL A 284 -13.37 6.24 10.21
N ASN A 285 -13.98 6.67 9.10
CA ASN A 285 -13.45 6.42 7.78
C ASN A 285 -12.24 7.32 7.47
N ILE A 286 -12.26 8.57 7.95
CA ILE A 286 -11.09 9.46 7.84
C ILE A 286 -9.89 8.83 8.56
N ILE A 287 -10.11 8.31 9.77
CA ILE A 287 -9.05 7.63 10.52
C ILE A 287 -8.59 6.34 9.83
N ALA A 288 -9.55 5.57 9.29
CA ALA A 288 -9.28 4.26 8.70
C ALA A 288 -8.46 4.31 7.41
N TYR A 289 -8.63 5.37 6.63
CA TYR A 289 -8.12 5.48 5.26
C TYR A 289 -7.29 6.75 5.02
N GLY A 290 -7.09 7.59 6.04
CA GLY A 290 -6.12 8.68 6.05
C GLY A 290 -4.68 8.19 6.19
N ASP A 291 -3.76 9.11 6.33
CA ASP A 291 -2.33 8.79 6.50
C ASP A 291 -2.14 7.84 7.70
N HIS A 292 -1.32 6.81 7.50
CA HIS A 292 -1.10 5.71 8.45
C HIS A 292 -2.34 4.93 8.90
N GLY A 293 -3.48 5.09 8.21
CA GLY A 293 -4.71 4.34 8.49
C GLY A 293 -4.57 2.85 8.09
N GLU A 294 -4.91 1.95 9.01
CA GLU A 294 -4.87 0.49 8.81
C GLU A 294 -6.26 -0.14 8.66
N GLY A 295 -7.23 0.64 8.20
CA GLY A 295 -8.61 0.21 7.95
C GLY A 295 -9.53 0.32 9.15
N LEU A 296 -10.83 0.07 8.92
CA LEU A 296 -11.92 0.34 9.87
C LEU A 296 -11.77 -0.33 11.25
N ARG A 297 -11.22 -1.54 11.30
CA ARG A 297 -11.03 -2.25 12.57
C ARG A 297 -10.01 -1.54 13.45
N TRP A 298 -8.91 -1.13 12.86
CA TRP A 298 -7.86 -0.38 13.53
C TRP A 298 -8.39 1.00 13.98
N ALA A 299 -9.05 1.74 13.11
CA ALA A 299 -9.61 3.06 13.43
C ALA A 299 -10.59 3.03 14.61
N LYS A 300 -11.47 2.01 14.67
CA LYS A 300 -12.36 1.79 15.81
C LYS A 300 -11.59 1.47 17.10
N THR A 301 -10.47 0.75 17.00
CA THR A 301 -9.60 0.48 18.13
C THR A 301 -8.95 1.77 18.61
N LEU A 302 -8.37 2.56 17.71
CA LEU A 302 -7.77 3.85 18.05
C LEU A 302 -8.76 4.79 18.75
N GLN A 303 -10.01 4.90 18.25
CA GLN A 303 -11.03 5.71 18.92
C GLN A 303 -11.46 5.17 20.29
N ARG A 304 -11.47 3.85 20.49
CA ARG A 304 -11.73 3.27 21.81
C ARG A 304 -10.59 3.61 22.77
N ASP A 305 -9.36 3.42 22.35
CA ASP A 305 -8.19 3.70 23.16
C ASP A 305 -8.07 5.20 23.47
N ALA A 306 -8.46 6.07 22.52
CA ALA A 306 -8.58 7.51 22.74
C ALA A 306 -9.61 7.86 23.82
N LYS A 307 -10.73 7.14 23.92
CA LYS A 307 -11.71 7.33 24.99
C LYS A 307 -11.14 6.92 26.35
N GLU A 308 -10.34 5.85 26.41
CA GLU A 308 -9.65 5.43 27.64
C GLU A 308 -8.68 6.52 28.12
N VAL A 309 -7.90 7.11 27.20
CA VAL A 309 -7.01 8.25 27.52
C VAL A 309 -7.79 9.44 28.06
N LEU A 310 -8.94 9.76 27.45
CA LEU A 310 -9.81 10.85 27.93
C LEU A 310 -10.29 10.61 29.35
N GLU A 311 -10.71 9.38 29.69
CA GLU A 311 -11.16 9.00 31.02
C GLU A 311 -10.03 9.11 32.03
N VAL A 312 -8.82 8.60 31.71
CA VAL A 312 -7.63 8.71 32.55
C VAL A 312 -7.30 10.17 32.84
N CYS A 313 -7.26 11.02 31.79
CA CYS A 313 -6.94 12.44 31.98
C CYS A 313 -7.95 13.16 32.86
N ARG A 314 -9.24 12.87 32.71
CA ARG A 314 -10.31 13.46 33.56
C ARG A 314 -10.21 13.02 35.01
N LYS A 315 -9.94 11.73 35.26
CA LYS A 315 -9.77 11.17 36.59
C LYS A 315 -8.58 11.80 37.30
N GLU A 316 -7.43 11.77 36.66
CA GLU A 316 -6.17 12.32 37.22
C GLU A 316 -6.29 13.84 37.52
N LYS A 317 -6.96 14.59 36.62
CA LYS A 317 -7.24 16.00 36.83
C LYS A 317 -8.09 16.23 38.08
N ASN A 318 -9.20 15.47 38.24
CA ASN A 318 -10.09 15.59 39.38
C ASN A 318 -9.40 15.20 40.71
N GLU A 319 -8.58 14.15 40.71
CA GLU A 319 -7.84 13.69 41.93
C GLU A 319 -6.78 14.69 42.38
N ARG A 320 -6.24 15.49 41.47
CA ARG A 320 -5.23 16.51 41.80
C ARG A 320 -5.85 17.89 42.08
N GLY A 321 -7.17 18.06 41.93
CA GLY A 321 -7.85 19.33 42.18
C GLY A 321 -7.48 20.45 41.20
N LEU A 322 -7.08 20.05 39.99
CA LEU A 322 -6.68 20.96 38.88
C LEU A 322 -7.86 21.37 38.03
#